data_acb8ab967944298992cc5cababe2b303
#
_entry.id   acb8ab967944298992cc5cababe2b303
#
_cell.length_a   1.000
_cell.length_b   1.000
_cell.length_c   1.000
_cell.angle_alpha   90.00
_cell.angle_beta   90.00
_cell.angle_gamma   90.00
#
_symmetry.space_group_name_H-M   'P 1'
#
loop_
_entity.id
_entity.type
_entity.pdbx_description
1 polymer ?
#
loop_
_entity_poly.entity_id
_entity_poly.type
_entity_poly.pdbx_seq_one_letter_code
_entity_poly.pdbx_strand_id
1 'polypeptide(L)'
;MRIVITGTPGVGKSTIAAKLGQRLKFVVVSEKDFCEKRRIGRFNPRLKEREVPLGRLTKELSKFLKENDHVIVEGHLSCECKLRPVDAVIVLRLDPDRLDFRLSERKYSDVKIQENVLVEGIDYCLKYAKRNYGERVFEVKNDK
;
A
#
# COMPACT_ATOMS: atom_id res chain seq x y z
N MET A 1 7.43 2.07 -17.17
CA MET A 1 7.51 2.65 -15.81
C MET A 1 6.70 1.82 -14.84
N ARG A 2 7.25 1.59 -13.66
CA ARG A 2 6.60 0.84 -12.59
C ARG A 2 6.51 1.72 -11.37
N ILE A 3 5.30 1.92 -10.86
CA ILE A 3 5.01 2.83 -9.76
C ILE A 3 4.38 2.05 -8.61
N VAL A 4 4.81 2.33 -7.39
CA VAL A 4 4.19 1.80 -6.17
C VAL A 4 3.48 2.93 -5.45
N ILE A 5 2.23 2.71 -5.08
CA ILE A 5 1.48 3.62 -4.22
C ILE A 5 1.23 2.90 -2.90
N THR A 6 1.76 3.43 -1.84
CA THR A 6 1.69 2.82 -0.51
C THR A 6 1.28 3.84 0.54
N GLY A 7 1.04 3.38 1.75
CA GLY A 7 0.57 4.21 2.85
C GLY A 7 -0.25 3.39 3.83
N THR A 8 -0.57 3.98 4.96
CA THR A 8 -1.39 3.36 5.99
C THR A 8 -2.79 3.01 5.44
N PRO A 9 -3.42 1.91 5.88
CA PRO A 9 -4.81 1.63 5.50
C PRO A 9 -5.72 2.83 5.77
N GLY A 10 -6.54 3.19 4.79
CA GLY A 10 -7.49 4.30 4.91
C GLY A 10 -7.04 5.63 4.33
N VAL A 11 -5.78 5.76 3.89
CA VAL A 11 -5.28 7.05 3.36
C VAL A 11 -5.72 7.37 1.93
N GLY A 12 -6.36 6.42 1.23
CA GLY A 12 -6.92 6.68 -0.11
C GLY A 12 -6.10 6.09 -1.26
N LYS A 13 -5.30 5.07 -1.02
CA LYS A 13 -4.44 4.44 -2.03
C LYS A 13 -5.21 3.95 -3.26
N SER A 14 -6.29 3.21 -3.04
CA SER A 14 -7.05 2.60 -4.14
C SER A 14 -7.64 3.66 -5.06
N THR A 15 -8.18 4.73 -4.50
CA THR A 15 -8.77 5.82 -5.27
C THR A 15 -7.72 6.55 -6.11
N ILE A 16 -6.58 6.87 -5.50
CA ILE A 16 -5.50 7.56 -6.21
C ILE A 16 -4.89 6.67 -7.28
N ALA A 17 -4.68 5.39 -6.96
CA ALA A 17 -4.14 4.41 -7.91
C ALA A 17 -5.05 4.27 -9.15
N ALA A 18 -6.36 4.19 -8.94
CA ALA A 18 -7.33 4.09 -10.03
C ALA A 18 -7.28 5.34 -10.93
N LYS A 19 -7.26 6.53 -10.34
CA LYS A 19 -7.19 7.79 -11.10
C LYS A 19 -5.89 7.91 -11.87
N LEU A 20 -4.78 7.61 -11.24
CA LEU A 20 -3.47 7.68 -11.88
C LEU A 20 -3.35 6.65 -13.02
N GLY A 21 -3.82 5.43 -12.78
CA GLY A 21 -3.83 4.38 -13.79
C GLY A 21 -4.66 4.76 -15.01
N GLN A 22 -5.79 5.39 -14.80
CA GLN A 22 -6.64 5.87 -15.89
C GLN A 22 -5.94 6.96 -16.71
N ARG A 23 -5.29 7.91 -16.04
CA ARG A 23 -4.56 9.00 -16.70
C ARG A 23 -3.36 8.53 -17.49
N LEU A 24 -2.58 7.63 -16.91
CA LEU A 24 -1.35 7.13 -17.53
C LEU A 24 -1.60 5.94 -18.47
N LYS A 25 -2.81 5.38 -18.45
CA LYS A 25 -3.16 4.14 -19.15
C LYS A 25 -2.29 2.98 -18.68
N PHE A 26 -2.03 2.92 -17.39
CA PHE A 26 -1.30 1.84 -16.74
C PHE A 26 -2.27 0.84 -16.12
N VAL A 27 -1.85 -0.41 -16.04
CA VAL A 27 -2.57 -1.44 -15.30
C VAL A 27 -2.37 -1.21 -13.80
N VAL A 28 -3.46 -1.25 -13.04
CA VAL A 28 -3.41 -1.12 -11.59
C VAL A 28 -3.54 -2.51 -10.95
N VAL A 29 -2.60 -2.85 -10.10
CA VAL A 29 -2.58 -4.11 -9.36
C VAL A 29 -2.75 -3.80 -7.88
N SER A 30 -3.86 -4.27 -7.32
CA SER A 30 -4.08 -4.23 -5.88
C SER A 30 -3.26 -5.33 -5.21
N GLU A 31 -2.45 -4.98 -4.23
CA GLU A 31 -1.69 -5.94 -3.43
C GLU A 31 -2.61 -7.00 -2.81
N LYS A 32 -3.77 -6.58 -2.30
CA LYS A 32 -4.74 -7.47 -1.71
C LYS A 32 -5.25 -8.50 -2.73
N ASP A 33 -5.66 -8.04 -3.91
CA ASP A 33 -6.17 -8.93 -4.96
C ASP A 33 -5.07 -9.86 -5.48
N PHE A 34 -3.85 -9.36 -5.59
CA PHE A 34 -2.70 -10.15 -5.99
C PHE A 34 -2.45 -11.31 -5.02
N CYS A 35 -2.49 -11.02 -3.72
CA CYS A 35 -2.34 -12.04 -2.69
C CYS A 35 -3.47 -13.08 -2.73
N GLU A 36 -4.70 -12.64 -2.90
CA GLU A 36 -5.86 -13.53 -2.96
C GLU A 36 -5.79 -14.47 -4.18
N LYS A 37 -5.51 -13.93 -5.35
CA LYS A 37 -5.44 -14.71 -6.58
C LYS A 37 -4.30 -15.72 -6.58
N ARG A 38 -3.16 -15.36 -6.00
CA ARG A 38 -1.98 -16.22 -5.96
C ARG A 38 -1.88 -17.04 -4.68
N ARG A 39 -2.87 -16.93 -3.81
CA ARG A 39 -2.91 -17.63 -2.52
C ARG A 39 -1.67 -17.37 -1.68
N ILE A 40 -1.25 -16.12 -1.62
CA ILE A 40 -0.15 -15.68 -0.77
C ILE A 40 -0.72 -15.34 0.61
N GLY A 41 -0.30 -16.07 1.62
CA GLY A 41 -0.78 -15.90 2.98
C GLY A 41 -2.11 -16.58 3.24
N ARG A 42 -2.65 -16.34 4.43
CA ARG A 42 -3.91 -16.93 4.90
C ARG A 42 -4.80 -15.85 5.52
N PHE A 43 -6.10 -15.93 5.26
CA PHE A 43 -7.05 -15.05 5.89
C PHE A 43 -7.24 -15.45 7.35
N ASN A 44 -7.12 -14.46 8.26
CA ASN A 44 -7.36 -14.65 9.69
C ASN A 44 -8.76 -14.10 10.03
N PRO A 45 -9.75 -14.98 10.33
CA PRO A 45 -11.12 -14.52 10.62
C PRO A 45 -11.24 -13.67 11.88
N ARG A 46 -10.35 -13.86 12.86
CA ARG A 46 -10.36 -13.08 14.10
C ARG A 46 -10.02 -11.64 13.86
N LEU A 47 -9.00 -11.39 13.03
CA LEU A 47 -8.50 -10.06 12.71
C LEU A 47 -9.16 -9.47 11.47
N LYS A 48 -9.96 -10.27 10.76
CA LYS A 48 -10.58 -9.90 9.48
C LYS A 48 -9.58 -9.36 8.46
N GLU A 49 -8.39 -9.95 8.47
CA GLU A 49 -7.31 -9.57 7.55
C GLU A 49 -6.50 -10.79 7.14
N ARG A 50 -5.75 -10.65 6.06
CA ARG A 50 -4.88 -11.70 5.57
C ARG A 50 -3.47 -11.53 6.15
N GLU A 51 -2.95 -12.61 6.72
CA GLU A 51 -1.56 -12.65 7.16
C GLU A 51 -0.69 -13.03 5.97
N VAL A 52 0.21 -12.12 5.59
CA VAL A 52 0.99 -12.24 4.36
C VAL A 52 2.49 -12.39 4.69
N PRO A 53 3.13 -13.48 4.24
CA PRO A 53 4.59 -13.58 4.37
C PRO A 53 5.26 -12.61 3.40
N LEU A 54 5.94 -11.61 3.94
CA LEU A 54 6.53 -10.51 3.16
C LEU A 54 7.56 -10.99 2.14
N GLY A 55 8.37 -11.97 2.50
CA GLY A 55 9.39 -12.52 1.59
C GLY A 55 8.77 -13.11 0.33
N ARG A 56 7.69 -13.87 0.49
CA ARG A 56 6.99 -14.47 -0.64
C ARG A 56 6.29 -13.41 -1.49
N LEU A 57 5.63 -12.45 -0.85
CA LEU A 57 4.99 -11.36 -1.57
C LEU A 57 6.02 -10.56 -2.38
N THR A 58 7.13 -10.20 -1.77
CA THR A 58 8.21 -9.47 -2.44
C THR A 58 8.71 -10.22 -3.67
N LYS A 59 8.95 -11.51 -3.52
CA LYS A 59 9.46 -12.34 -4.61
C LYS A 59 8.48 -12.44 -5.77
N GLU A 60 7.23 -12.78 -5.49
CA GLU A 60 6.23 -12.99 -6.53
C GLU A 60 5.81 -11.68 -7.21
N LEU A 61 5.68 -10.62 -6.44
CA LEU A 61 5.31 -9.32 -6.99
C LEU A 61 6.45 -8.70 -7.80
N SER A 62 7.69 -8.89 -7.36
CA SER A 62 8.86 -8.46 -8.14
C SER A 62 8.97 -9.21 -9.45
N LYS A 63 8.68 -10.50 -9.45
CA LYS A 63 8.64 -11.30 -10.67
C LYS A 63 7.58 -10.75 -11.64
N PHE A 64 6.40 -10.45 -11.13
CA PHE A 64 5.34 -9.84 -11.92
C PHE A 64 5.78 -8.51 -12.53
N LEU A 65 6.46 -7.66 -11.77
CA LEU A 65 6.95 -6.37 -12.25
C LEU A 65 8.03 -6.51 -13.31
N LYS A 66 8.87 -7.54 -13.25
CA LYS A 66 9.87 -7.82 -14.31
C LYS A 66 9.20 -8.16 -15.62
N GLU A 67 8.11 -8.89 -15.57
CA GLU A 67 7.39 -9.38 -16.72
C GLU A 67 6.39 -8.37 -17.30
N ASN A 68 6.07 -7.32 -16.58
CA ASN A 68 5.04 -6.36 -16.96
C ASN A 68 5.52 -4.92 -16.73
N ASP A 69 5.46 -4.11 -17.77
CA ASP A 69 5.75 -2.68 -17.68
C ASP A 69 4.43 -1.89 -17.61
N HIS A 70 4.53 -0.60 -17.32
CA HIS A 70 3.39 0.32 -17.19
C HIS A 70 2.37 -0.17 -16.18
N VAL A 71 2.86 -0.45 -14.97
CA VAL A 71 2.08 -1.00 -13.87
C VAL A 71 2.14 -0.08 -12.66
N ILE A 72 1.00 0.06 -11.99
CA ILE A 72 0.89 0.67 -10.67
C ILE A 72 0.51 -0.42 -9.68
N VAL A 73 1.32 -0.62 -8.66
CA VAL A 73 1.01 -1.52 -7.54
C VAL A 73 0.56 -0.65 -6.36
N GLU A 74 -0.59 -0.97 -5.77
CA GLU A 74 -1.04 -0.27 -4.58
C GLU A 74 -1.24 -1.23 -3.41
N GLY A 75 -0.80 -0.82 -2.22
CA GLY A 75 -0.98 -1.61 -1.01
C GLY A 75 -0.15 -1.10 0.15
N HIS A 76 -0.60 -1.40 1.37
CA HIS A 76 0.07 -0.93 2.58
C HIS A 76 1.34 -1.73 2.91
N LEU A 77 1.42 -3.01 2.52
CA LEU A 77 2.60 -3.83 2.76
C LEU A 77 3.75 -3.51 1.80
N SER A 78 3.46 -2.84 0.68
CA SER A 78 4.47 -2.53 -0.32
C SER A 78 5.60 -1.64 0.21
N CYS A 79 5.35 -0.82 1.26
CA CYS A 79 6.41 -0.04 1.89
C CYS A 79 7.43 -0.93 2.61
N GLU A 80 7.01 -2.09 3.11
CA GLU A 80 7.88 -3.04 3.79
C GLU A 80 8.56 -4.02 2.83
N CYS A 81 8.07 -4.10 1.60
CA CYS A 81 8.66 -4.94 0.56
C CYS A 81 9.75 -4.17 -0.18
N LYS A 82 10.78 -4.89 -0.62
CA LYS A 82 11.81 -4.31 -1.47
C LYS A 82 11.56 -4.74 -2.91
N LEU A 83 10.48 -4.22 -3.48
CA LEU A 83 10.06 -4.59 -4.84
C LEU A 83 11.02 -4.06 -5.89
N ARG A 84 11.29 -4.86 -6.92
CA ARG A 84 12.17 -4.50 -8.04
C ARG A 84 11.69 -5.15 -9.33
N PRO A 85 11.74 -4.45 -10.46
CA PRO A 85 12.13 -3.05 -10.63
C PRO A 85 11.00 -2.09 -10.24
N VAL A 86 11.35 -0.93 -9.69
CA VAL A 86 10.41 0.14 -9.33
C VAL A 86 11.05 1.48 -9.65
N ASP A 87 10.34 2.34 -10.37
CA ASP A 87 10.84 3.65 -10.76
C ASP A 87 10.48 4.74 -9.75
N ALA A 88 9.30 4.65 -9.16
CA ALA A 88 8.83 5.63 -8.19
C ALA A 88 7.93 4.99 -7.15
N VAL A 89 8.04 5.44 -5.92
CA VAL A 89 7.19 5.03 -4.80
C VAL A 89 6.51 6.27 -4.25
N ILE A 90 5.19 6.28 -4.28
CA ILE A 90 4.39 7.38 -3.74
C ILE A 90 3.84 6.92 -2.39
N VAL A 91 4.22 7.61 -1.33
CA VAL A 91 3.68 7.35 0.01
C VAL A 91 2.60 8.37 0.28
N LEU A 92 1.35 7.91 0.33
CA LEU A 92 0.21 8.77 0.64
C LEU A 92 0.12 8.98 2.14
N ARG A 93 -0.05 10.23 2.52
CA ARG A 93 -0.18 10.63 3.91
C ARG A 93 -1.55 11.25 4.16
N LEU A 94 -2.02 11.07 5.36
CA LEU A 94 -3.28 11.67 5.80
C LEU A 94 -3.12 12.13 7.24
N ASP A 95 -3.74 13.27 7.57
CA ASP A 95 -3.79 13.73 8.95
C ASP A 95 -4.41 12.65 9.84
N PRO A 96 -3.82 12.34 11.02
CA PRO A 96 -4.34 11.28 11.90
C PRO A 96 -5.81 11.44 12.30
N ASP A 97 -6.29 12.67 12.51
CA ASP A 97 -7.69 12.91 12.85
C ASP A 97 -8.62 12.57 11.68
N ARG A 98 -8.22 12.90 10.47
CA ARG A 98 -8.96 12.52 9.26
C ARG A 98 -8.94 11.02 9.03
N LEU A 99 -7.82 10.38 9.32
CA LEU A 99 -7.69 8.94 9.21
C LEU A 99 -8.63 8.24 10.20
N ASP A 100 -8.66 8.70 11.44
CA ASP A 100 -9.58 8.21 12.47
C ASP A 100 -11.02 8.28 11.96
N PHE A 101 -11.44 9.43 11.46
CA PHE A 101 -12.78 9.62 10.93
C PHE A 101 -13.09 8.65 9.78
N ARG A 102 -12.20 8.51 8.81
CA ARG A 102 -12.40 7.61 7.67
C ARG A 102 -12.52 6.14 8.08
N LEU A 103 -11.68 5.71 9.01
CA LEU A 103 -11.71 4.33 9.50
C LEU A 103 -12.98 4.07 10.32
N SER A 104 -13.44 5.06 11.08
CA SER A 104 -14.72 4.98 11.81
C SER A 104 -15.88 4.83 10.85
N GLU A 105 -15.89 5.59 9.75
CA GLU A 105 -16.91 5.48 8.71
C GLU A 105 -16.94 4.10 8.06
N ARG A 106 -15.77 3.45 7.93
CA ARG A 106 -15.64 2.10 7.40
C ARG A 106 -15.94 1.02 8.44
N LYS A 107 -16.37 1.41 9.62
CA LYS A 107 -16.73 0.51 10.72
C LYS A 107 -15.59 -0.41 11.17
N TYR A 108 -14.36 0.08 11.12
CA TYR A 108 -13.23 -0.61 11.72
C TYR A 108 -13.41 -0.63 13.24
N SER A 109 -12.90 -1.69 13.88
CA SER A 109 -12.90 -1.75 15.36
C SER A 109 -12.05 -0.62 15.95
N ASP A 110 -12.36 -0.20 17.18
CA ASP A 110 -11.60 0.85 17.86
C ASP A 110 -10.10 0.51 17.95
N VAL A 111 -9.79 -0.76 18.21
CA VAL A 111 -8.41 -1.23 18.28
C VAL A 111 -7.68 -1.03 16.95
N LYS A 112 -8.32 -1.43 15.84
CA LYS A 112 -7.73 -1.25 14.50
C LYS A 112 -7.58 0.22 14.13
N ILE A 113 -8.55 1.06 14.50
CA ILE A 113 -8.47 2.50 14.25
C ILE A 113 -7.27 3.08 14.98
N GLN A 114 -7.12 2.79 16.28
CA GLN A 114 -6.01 3.30 17.07
C GLN A 114 -4.66 2.83 16.55
N GLU A 115 -4.55 1.57 16.18
CA GLU A 115 -3.32 1.02 15.61
C GLU A 115 -2.92 1.75 14.33
N ASN A 116 -3.86 1.94 13.41
CA ASN A 116 -3.58 2.60 12.14
C ASN A 116 -3.28 4.09 12.31
N VAL A 117 -3.99 4.77 13.21
CA VAL A 117 -3.74 6.18 13.51
C VAL A 117 -2.35 6.35 14.12
N LEU A 118 -1.94 5.45 15.01
CA LEU A 118 -0.60 5.47 15.59
C LEU A 118 0.47 5.22 14.52
N VAL A 119 0.27 4.21 13.68
CA VAL A 119 1.19 3.88 12.58
C VAL A 119 1.39 5.06 11.64
N GLU A 120 0.31 5.77 11.32
CA GLU A 120 0.39 6.97 10.50
C GLU A 120 1.11 8.10 11.25
N GLY A 121 0.79 8.30 12.52
CA GLY A 121 1.38 9.37 13.33
C GLY A 121 2.88 9.24 13.55
N ILE A 122 3.42 8.03 13.57
CA ILE A 122 4.87 7.79 13.72
C ILE A 122 5.59 7.66 12.39
N ASP A 123 4.93 7.94 11.28
CA ASP A 123 5.50 7.87 9.93
C ASP A 123 6.02 6.47 9.54
N TYR A 124 5.39 5.43 10.05
CA TYR A 124 5.84 4.04 9.86
C TYR A 124 6.06 3.69 8.39
N CYS A 125 5.04 3.88 7.57
CA CYS A 125 5.10 3.54 6.15
C CYS A 125 6.17 4.36 5.42
N LEU A 126 6.24 5.66 5.71
CA LEU A 126 7.22 6.54 5.09
C LEU A 126 8.65 6.12 5.44
N LYS A 127 8.91 5.80 6.71
CA LYS A 127 10.23 5.36 7.16
C LYS A 127 10.66 4.06 6.48
N TYR A 128 9.76 3.08 6.40
CA TYR A 128 10.06 1.82 5.73
C TYR A 128 10.25 1.99 4.23
N ALA A 129 9.43 2.81 3.59
CA ALA A 129 9.56 3.08 2.16
C ALA A 129 10.93 3.73 1.85
N LYS A 130 11.33 4.71 2.64
CA LYS A 130 12.65 5.36 2.46
C LYS A 130 13.79 4.38 2.63
N ARG A 131 13.68 3.47 3.61
CA ARG A 131 14.69 2.43 3.83
C ARG A 131 14.80 1.48 2.65
N ASN A 132 13.67 1.07 2.08
CA ASN A 132 13.63 0.05 1.03
C ASN A 132 13.82 0.61 -0.38
N TYR A 133 13.44 1.86 -0.63
CA TYR A 133 13.42 2.43 -1.98
C TYR A 133 14.28 3.69 -2.14
N GLY A 134 14.77 4.26 -1.05
CA GLY A 134 15.70 5.39 -1.09
C GLY A 134 15.15 6.63 -1.78
N GLU A 135 15.89 7.12 -2.76
CA GLU A 135 15.58 8.38 -3.47
C GLU A 135 14.34 8.29 -4.37
N ARG A 136 13.80 7.10 -4.60
CA ARG A 136 12.60 6.90 -5.42
C ARG A 136 11.32 7.25 -4.70
N VAL A 137 11.38 7.60 -3.41
CA VAL A 137 10.21 7.84 -2.57
C VAL A 137 9.76 9.29 -2.64
N PHE A 138 8.47 9.48 -2.88
CA PHE A 138 7.81 10.79 -2.88
C PHE A 138 6.67 10.76 -1.88
N GLU A 139 6.70 11.68 -0.93
CA GLU A 139 5.63 11.82 0.07
C GLU A 139 4.56 12.76 -0.48
N VAL A 140 3.30 12.32 -0.44
CA VAL A 140 2.17 13.12 -0.93
C VAL A 140 1.07 13.13 0.11
N LYS A 141 0.64 14.32 0.52
CA LYS A 141 -0.49 14.48 1.44
C LYS A 141 -1.81 14.43 0.68
N ASN A 142 -2.72 13.60 1.16
CA ASN A 142 -4.04 13.45 0.57
C ASN A 142 -5.04 14.23 1.42
N ASP A 143 -5.04 15.54 1.27
CA ASP A 143 -5.80 16.48 2.13
C ASP A 143 -7.26 16.68 1.72
N LYS A 144 -7.75 15.95 0.76
CA LYS A 144 -9.15 16.11 0.28
C LYS A 144 -10.10 15.15 0.94
#